data_c245b3908576eacb9c07f5350a377787
#
_entry.id   c245b3908576eacb9c07f5350a377787
#
_cell.length_a   1.000
_cell.length_b   1.000
_cell.length_c   1.000
_cell.angle_alpha   90.00
_cell.angle_beta   90.00
_cell.angle_gamma   90.00
#
_symmetry.space_group_name_H-M   'P 1'
#
loop_
_entity.id
_entity.type
_entity.pdbx_description
1 polymer ?
#
loop_
_entity_poly.entity_id
_entity_poly.type
_entity_poly.pdbx_seq_one_letter_code
_entity_poly.pdbx_strand_id
1 'polypeptide(L)'
;MRWLVLLLSMGVVFGGPGAAQSSLSEQSDRSERSEARPDGFATLSRQLMPAVVNITTQQTVAPQGLPSFPEGSPLEQFNEFFGRDPEGFRREGSLGSGFVISPEGFIVTNNHVISGADEINAVFSDGRTLRAELVGADEATDIAVLRVRQKAPFAFVDWADSDTAEVGDWVIAIGNPFGFGGSVSVGIVSARNRDIQSGNYDNYIQTDAAINRGNSGGPLFNLDGQVLGVNTAIISPTGGSVGLGFSIPANLARRIAAQLMAFGVARRGWFGVNVQDVDADIASAYGAPGEAGVLITRIDPAGPAAGSDFQVGDFVQKFDGVPVDSVRALSRIVADTPIGKQVEVSLIREGRVRQVPVTLGELPGAAAPETPAPILPDSLLSQNALGVELARLSDEGRRRHGVSGDVSGVLVASVSPTGPSFGKLRRGDVIIEIGFEKVSEPSEVLSQLDALSGAGEDLVLVRLVREGQTMFFPVTLAARQVP
;
A
#
# COMPACT_ATOMS: atom_id res chain seq x y z
N MET A 1 -19.99 -54.35 -63.88
CA MET A 1 -20.37 -53.97 -65.27
C MET A 1 -20.32 -52.46 -65.41
N ARG A 2 -19.31 -51.99 -66.14
CA ARG A 2 -19.33 -50.85 -67.10
C ARG A 2 -19.78 -49.47 -66.55
N TRP A 3 -18.79 -48.59 -66.30
CA TRP A 3 -18.31 -47.50 -67.14
C TRP A 3 -19.32 -46.40 -67.41
N LEU A 4 -19.10 -45.18 -66.96
CA LEU A 4 -18.91 -44.03 -67.83
C LEU A 4 -18.15 -42.87 -67.14
N VAL A 5 -17.01 -42.55 -67.76
CA VAL A 5 -16.22 -41.36 -67.58
C VAL A 5 -16.89 -40.22 -68.37
N LEU A 6 -17.03 -39.04 -67.80
CA LEU A 6 -17.24 -37.82 -68.58
C LEU A 6 -16.28 -36.73 -68.10
N LEU A 7 -15.28 -36.53 -68.93
CA LEU A 7 -14.45 -35.32 -68.96
C LEU A 7 -15.25 -34.19 -69.55
N LEU A 8 -15.27 -33.02 -68.91
CA LEU A 8 -15.52 -31.78 -69.63
C LEU A 8 -14.49 -30.73 -69.22
N SER A 9 -13.85 -30.27 -70.23
CA SER A 9 -12.73 -29.33 -70.27
C SER A 9 -13.19 -27.87 -70.21
N MET A 10 -12.28 -27.05 -69.72
CA MET A 10 -11.86 -25.76 -70.22
C MET A 10 -12.69 -24.50 -69.90
N GLY A 11 -12.00 -23.54 -69.28
CA GLY A 11 -12.35 -22.16 -69.24
C GLY A 11 -11.36 -21.34 -68.44
N VAL A 12 -10.13 -21.18 -68.95
CA VAL A 12 -9.17 -20.22 -68.47
C VAL A 12 -9.61 -18.84 -68.95
N VAL A 13 -9.99 -17.97 -68.01
CA VAL A 13 -10.12 -16.52 -68.27
C VAL A 13 -9.02 -15.81 -67.51
N PHE A 14 -8.03 -15.31 -68.26
CA PHE A 14 -7.08 -14.32 -67.82
C PHE A 14 -7.80 -12.99 -67.59
N GLY A 15 -7.92 -12.56 -66.29
CA GLY A 15 -8.29 -11.23 -65.89
C GLY A 15 -7.10 -10.57 -65.23
N GLY A 16 -6.64 -9.44 -65.76
CA GLY A 16 -5.38 -8.75 -65.44
C GLY A 16 -5.29 -8.19 -64.04
N PRO A 17 -4.06 -7.82 -63.61
CA PRO A 17 -3.77 -7.27 -62.30
C PRO A 17 -4.09 -5.76 -62.28
N GLY A 18 -5.11 -5.41 -61.54
CA GLY A 18 -5.44 -4.01 -61.34
C GLY A 18 -6.43 -3.84 -60.20
N ALA A 19 -5.93 -3.32 -59.08
CA ALA A 19 -6.64 -2.82 -57.91
C ALA A 19 -6.39 -3.62 -56.58
N ALA A 20 -5.13 -3.75 -56.19
CA ALA A 20 -4.79 -4.12 -54.82
C ALA A 20 -3.47 -3.47 -54.36
N GLN A 21 -3.18 -2.24 -54.82
CA GLN A 21 -1.95 -1.51 -54.45
C GLN A 21 -2.16 -0.16 -53.77
N SER A 22 -3.38 0.19 -53.34
CA SER A 22 -3.64 1.49 -52.72
C SER A 22 -3.98 1.46 -51.21
N SER A 23 -3.87 0.31 -50.54
CA SER A 23 -4.10 0.21 -49.09
C SER A 23 -2.89 -0.13 -48.24
N LEU A 24 -1.67 -0.24 -48.83
CA LEU A 24 -0.44 -0.52 -48.11
C LEU A 24 0.47 0.71 -47.88
N SER A 25 0.11 1.89 -48.42
CA SER A 25 0.90 3.11 -48.27
C SER A 25 0.50 4.01 -47.08
N GLU A 26 -0.62 3.73 -46.39
CA GLU A 26 -0.99 4.43 -45.15
C GLU A 26 -0.60 3.70 -43.88
N GLN A 27 -0.03 2.52 -43.97
CA GLN A 27 0.51 1.76 -42.84
C GLN A 27 2.02 1.96 -42.59
N SER A 28 2.74 2.73 -43.46
CA SER A 28 4.19 2.89 -43.32
C SER A 28 4.65 3.99 -42.38
N ASP A 29 3.75 4.79 -41.82
CA ASP A 29 4.11 5.85 -40.86
C ASP A 29 3.92 5.44 -39.39
N ARG A 30 3.57 4.18 -39.12
CA ARG A 30 3.53 3.58 -37.78
C ARG A 30 4.74 2.71 -37.44
N SER A 31 5.73 2.59 -38.30
CA SER A 31 6.76 1.56 -38.22
C SER A 31 8.16 2.07 -37.82
N GLU A 32 8.28 3.19 -37.14
CA GLU A 32 9.57 3.58 -36.49
C GLU A 32 9.56 3.50 -34.97
N ARG A 33 8.63 2.81 -34.35
CA ARG A 33 8.93 2.23 -33.04
C ARG A 33 9.74 0.97 -33.31
N SER A 34 11.06 1.12 -33.17
CA SER A 34 12.06 0.07 -33.30
C SER A 34 11.55 -1.25 -32.69
N GLU A 35 11.20 -2.21 -33.54
CA GLU A 35 11.11 -3.64 -33.20
C GLU A 35 12.51 -4.22 -32.91
N ALA A 36 13.44 -3.39 -32.39
CA ALA A 36 14.74 -3.86 -31.97
C ALA A 36 14.51 -4.74 -30.72
N ARG A 37 14.67 -6.04 -30.93
CA ARG A 37 14.86 -7.02 -29.86
C ARG A 37 15.89 -6.41 -28.91
N PRO A 38 15.57 -6.17 -27.62
CA PRO A 38 16.55 -5.55 -26.73
C PRO A 38 17.79 -6.43 -26.69
N ASP A 39 18.97 -5.82 -26.89
CA ASP A 39 20.28 -6.49 -26.85
C ASP A 39 20.60 -7.11 -25.48
N GLY A 40 19.65 -7.10 -24.57
CA GLY A 40 19.68 -7.61 -23.20
C GLY A 40 19.28 -6.54 -22.18
N PHE A 41 18.88 -6.99 -21.01
CA PHE A 41 18.39 -6.12 -19.94
C PHE A 41 19.49 -5.74 -18.93
N ALA A 42 20.72 -6.25 -19.11
CA ALA A 42 21.80 -6.11 -18.14
C ALA A 42 22.22 -4.66 -17.90
N THR A 43 22.26 -3.84 -18.94
CA THR A 43 22.63 -2.40 -18.79
C THR A 43 21.56 -1.64 -18.05
N LEU A 44 20.31 -1.80 -18.45
CA LEU A 44 19.17 -1.12 -17.83
C LEU A 44 19.01 -1.57 -16.36
N SER A 45 19.08 -2.87 -16.08
CA SER A 45 19.02 -3.37 -14.70
C SER A 45 20.11 -2.78 -13.81
N ARG A 46 21.34 -2.66 -14.33
CA ARG A 46 22.44 -2.06 -13.57
C ARG A 46 22.25 -0.59 -13.27
N GLN A 47 21.58 0.14 -14.15
CA GLN A 47 21.23 1.56 -13.95
C GLN A 47 20.11 1.74 -12.91
N LEU A 48 19.14 0.83 -12.89
CA LEU A 48 17.95 0.93 -12.05
C LEU A 48 18.12 0.36 -10.62
N MET A 49 18.96 -0.68 -10.47
CA MET A 49 19.21 -1.32 -9.18
C MET A 49 19.54 -0.40 -8.01
N PRO A 50 20.35 0.68 -8.19
CA PRO A 50 20.69 1.57 -7.08
C PRO A 50 19.49 2.28 -6.45
N ALA A 51 18.38 2.39 -7.17
CA ALA A 51 17.14 2.99 -6.67
C ALA A 51 16.17 1.97 -6.07
N VAL A 52 16.44 0.66 -6.19
CA VAL A 52 15.59 -0.40 -5.63
C VAL A 52 16.17 -0.88 -4.31
N VAL A 53 15.32 -0.94 -3.29
CA VAL A 53 15.70 -1.31 -1.94
C VAL A 53 14.94 -2.55 -1.47
N ASN A 54 15.55 -3.30 -0.55
CA ASN A 54 14.84 -4.28 0.27
C ASN A 54 14.23 -3.56 1.47
N ILE A 55 12.97 -3.86 1.76
CA ILE A 55 12.29 -3.38 2.98
C ILE A 55 12.25 -4.53 3.97
N THR A 56 12.89 -4.32 5.11
CA THR A 56 12.84 -5.24 6.23
C THR A 56 12.08 -4.61 7.38
N THR A 57 11.17 -5.37 7.97
CA THR A 57 10.36 -4.92 9.09
C THR A 57 10.60 -5.82 10.29
N GLN A 58 10.50 -5.26 11.46
CA GLN A 58 10.53 -6.01 12.72
C GLN A 58 9.23 -5.73 13.46
N GLN A 59 8.60 -6.80 13.92
CA GLN A 59 7.44 -6.74 14.80
C GLN A 59 7.71 -7.56 16.05
N THR A 60 7.49 -6.97 17.20
CA THR A 60 7.61 -7.67 18.47
C THR A 60 6.27 -8.32 18.77
N VAL A 61 6.20 -9.64 18.67
CA VAL A 61 4.98 -10.40 18.98
C VAL A 61 5.10 -10.97 20.38
N ALA A 62 4.09 -10.73 21.23
CA ALA A 62 4.02 -11.38 22.53
C ALA A 62 3.90 -12.90 22.35
N PRO A 63 4.57 -13.73 23.16
CA PRO A 63 4.54 -15.16 23.00
C PRO A 63 3.14 -15.70 23.29
N GLN A 64 2.38 -16.00 22.25
CA GLN A 64 1.19 -16.84 22.38
C GLN A 64 1.64 -18.29 22.27
N GLY A 65 1.68 -18.99 23.40
CA GLY A 65 1.59 -20.44 23.61
C GLY A 65 2.05 -21.42 22.52
N LEU A 66 3.14 -21.16 21.79
CA LEU A 66 3.70 -22.15 20.90
C LEU A 66 4.46 -23.22 21.71
N PRO A 67 4.25 -24.52 21.42
CA PRO A 67 4.98 -25.58 22.09
C PRO A 67 6.47 -25.41 21.85
N SER A 68 7.23 -25.20 22.96
CA SER A 68 8.67 -25.34 22.93
C SER A 68 8.99 -26.83 22.84
N PHE A 69 9.81 -27.19 21.88
CA PHE A 69 10.33 -28.56 21.86
C PHE A 69 11.30 -28.70 23.06
N PRO A 70 11.14 -29.76 23.91
CA PRO A 70 11.98 -29.96 25.06
C PRO A 70 13.46 -30.07 24.67
N GLU A 71 14.37 -29.58 25.55
CA GLU A 71 15.80 -29.78 25.40
C GLU A 71 16.12 -31.28 25.30
N GLY A 72 16.96 -31.67 24.33
CA GLY A 72 17.30 -33.05 24.02
C GLY A 72 16.33 -33.77 23.09
N SER A 73 15.27 -33.12 22.58
CA SER A 73 14.40 -33.72 21.57
C SER A 73 15.01 -33.64 20.16
N PRO A 74 14.71 -34.58 19.24
CA PRO A 74 15.16 -34.49 17.84
C PRO A 74 14.69 -33.23 17.10
N LEU A 75 13.76 -32.49 17.68
CA LEU A 75 13.17 -31.28 17.14
C LEU A 75 13.71 -30.00 17.78
N GLU A 76 14.63 -30.11 18.77
CA GLU A 76 15.23 -28.96 19.46
C GLU A 76 15.93 -27.99 18.49
N GLN A 77 16.58 -28.52 17.46
CA GLN A 77 17.22 -27.72 16.41
C GLN A 77 16.26 -26.79 15.66
N PHE A 78 14.96 -27.09 15.69
CA PHE A 78 13.94 -26.21 15.11
C PHE A 78 13.63 -24.98 15.98
N ASN A 79 13.98 -25.01 17.28
CA ASN A 79 13.87 -23.84 18.16
C ASN A 79 14.80 -22.69 17.69
N GLU A 80 15.99 -23.00 17.15
CA GLU A 80 16.89 -22.00 16.56
C GLU A 80 16.37 -21.46 15.22
N PHE A 81 15.71 -22.30 14.43
CA PHE A 81 15.17 -21.93 13.13
C PHE A 81 13.97 -20.96 13.23
N PHE A 82 13.24 -21.00 14.34
CA PHE A 82 12.10 -20.14 14.61
C PHE A 82 12.46 -18.86 15.38
N GLY A 83 13.77 -18.56 15.54
CA GLY A 83 14.28 -17.28 16.04
C GLY A 83 13.69 -16.86 17.39
N ARG A 84 13.78 -17.76 18.41
CA ARG A 84 13.47 -17.38 19.79
C ARG A 84 14.61 -16.55 20.36
N ASP A 85 14.29 -15.30 20.66
CA ASP A 85 15.06 -14.53 21.61
C ASP A 85 15.01 -15.25 22.96
N PRO A 86 16.09 -15.33 23.75
CA PRO A 86 16.12 -15.96 25.09
C PRO A 86 15.01 -15.47 26.01
N GLU A 87 14.41 -14.31 25.74
CA GLU A 87 13.33 -13.70 26.53
C GLU A 87 11.92 -14.10 26.08
N GLY A 88 11.77 -14.98 25.08
CA GLY A 88 10.45 -15.49 24.65
C GLY A 88 9.68 -14.60 23.67
N PHE A 89 10.27 -13.55 23.15
CA PHE A 89 9.67 -12.70 22.10
C PHE A 89 10.03 -13.22 20.72
N ARG A 90 9.02 -13.43 19.88
CA ARG A 90 9.21 -13.79 18.48
C ARG A 90 9.30 -12.51 17.66
N ARG A 91 10.43 -12.28 16.99
CA ARG A 91 10.56 -11.22 16.01
C ARG A 91 10.16 -11.78 14.66
N GLU A 92 9.00 -11.36 14.15
CA GLU A 92 8.63 -11.66 12.76
C GLU A 92 9.14 -10.52 11.89
N GLY A 93 9.95 -10.87 10.88
CA GLY A 93 10.39 -9.94 9.85
C GLY A 93 9.55 -10.15 8.60
N SER A 94 8.95 -9.11 8.07
CA SER A 94 8.41 -9.11 6.70
C SER A 94 9.51 -8.68 5.74
N LEU A 95 9.58 -9.33 4.58
CA LEU A 95 10.53 -9.02 3.52
C LEU A 95 9.76 -8.59 2.28
N GLY A 96 10.03 -7.39 1.82
CA GLY A 96 9.51 -6.85 0.58
C GLY A 96 10.54 -5.98 -0.11
N SER A 97 10.15 -5.34 -1.17
CA SER A 97 10.95 -4.36 -1.91
C SER A 97 10.32 -2.98 -1.85
N GLY A 98 11.08 -2.00 -2.23
CA GLY A 98 10.64 -0.64 -2.47
C GLY A 98 11.54 0.04 -3.49
N PHE A 99 11.21 1.24 -3.88
CA PHE A 99 12.05 2.02 -4.79
C PHE A 99 12.00 3.50 -4.44
N VAL A 100 13.13 4.15 -4.65
CA VAL A 100 13.31 5.57 -4.37
C VAL A 100 12.72 6.39 -5.51
N ILE A 101 11.84 7.34 -5.19
CA ILE A 101 11.14 8.20 -6.15
C ILE A 101 11.63 9.65 -6.15
N SER A 102 12.57 9.99 -5.27
CA SER A 102 13.12 11.34 -5.21
C SER A 102 14.53 11.37 -4.61
N PRO A 103 15.36 12.38 -4.96
CA PRO A 103 16.70 12.52 -4.39
C PRO A 103 16.72 12.80 -2.89
N GLU A 104 15.58 13.21 -2.29
CA GLU A 104 15.40 13.44 -0.85
C GLU A 104 15.18 12.15 -0.04
N GLY A 105 15.05 10.99 -0.72
CA GLY A 105 14.93 9.68 -0.10
C GLY A 105 13.50 9.27 0.23
N PHE A 106 12.52 9.70 -0.56
CA PHE A 106 11.19 9.12 -0.51
C PHE A 106 11.17 7.77 -1.24
N ILE A 107 10.59 6.76 -0.60
CA ILE A 107 10.51 5.38 -1.08
C ILE A 107 9.04 4.99 -1.17
N VAL A 108 8.66 4.36 -2.28
CA VAL A 108 7.36 3.71 -2.43
C VAL A 108 7.52 2.21 -2.20
N THR A 109 6.55 1.63 -1.50
CA THR A 109 6.41 0.19 -1.26
C THR A 109 4.93 -0.16 -1.09
N ASN A 110 4.60 -1.41 -0.83
CA ASN A 110 3.23 -1.80 -0.48
C ASN A 110 2.93 -1.58 1.00
N ASN A 111 1.66 -1.27 1.32
CA ASN A 111 1.19 -1.16 2.69
C ASN A 111 1.33 -2.49 3.44
N HIS A 112 0.95 -3.62 2.82
CA HIS A 112 1.05 -4.93 3.47
C HIS A 112 2.49 -5.34 3.85
N VAL A 113 3.52 -4.78 3.19
CA VAL A 113 4.92 -5.02 3.51
C VAL A 113 5.31 -4.40 4.85
N ILE A 114 4.70 -3.28 5.20
CA ILE A 114 5.08 -2.49 6.39
C ILE A 114 4.00 -2.49 7.49
N SER A 115 2.85 -3.09 7.22
CA SER A 115 1.73 -3.11 8.16
C SER A 115 2.10 -3.80 9.46
N GLY A 116 1.81 -3.15 10.59
CA GLY A 116 2.10 -3.65 11.93
C GLY A 116 3.58 -3.65 12.33
N ALA A 117 4.47 -3.06 11.53
CA ALA A 117 5.89 -2.98 11.84
C ALA A 117 6.19 -1.95 12.94
N ASP A 118 6.98 -2.35 13.94
CA ASP A 118 7.53 -1.43 14.96
C ASP A 118 8.77 -0.69 14.43
N GLU A 119 9.52 -1.34 13.54
CA GLU A 119 10.70 -0.79 12.90
C GLU A 119 10.76 -1.17 11.42
N ILE A 120 11.09 -0.19 10.58
CA ILE A 120 11.22 -0.35 9.14
C ILE A 120 12.63 0.06 8.74
N ASN A 121 13.32 -0.80 7.98
CA ASN A 121 14.65 -0.52 7.46
C ASN A 121 14.66 -0.71 5.93
N ALA A 122 15.35 0.17 5.22
CA ALA A 122 15.63 0.07 3.81
C ALA A 122 17.08 -0.36 3.58
N VAL A 123 17.28 -1.51 2.93
CA VAL A 123 18.59 -2.05 2.59
C VAL A 123 18.84 -1.80 1.11
N PHE A 124 19.86 -0.99 0.82
CA PHE A 124 20.26 -0.61 -0.54
C PHE A 124 21.11 -1.68 -1.21
N SER A 125 21.22 -1.62 -2.53
CA SER A 125 22.01 -2.58 -3.32
C SER A 125 23.52 -2.55 -3.01
N ASP A 126 24.02 -1.48 -2.42
CA ASP A 126 25.41 -1.34 -1.96
C ASP A 126 25.63 -1.87 -0.51
N GLY A 127 24.61 -2.47 0.10
CA GLY A 127 24.65 -3.05 1.44
C GLY A 127 24.37 -2.06 2.58
N ARG A 128 24.18 -0.76 2.30
CA ARG A 128 23.79 0.21 3.33
C ARG A 128 22.39 -0.06 3.82
N THR A 129 22.22 -0.05 5.14
CA THR A 129 20.91 -0.13 5.80
C THR A 129 20.58 1.23 6.42
N LEU A 130 19.44 1.78 6.09
CA LEU A 130 18.94 3.03 6.64
C LEU A 130 17.58 2.80 7.28
N ARG A 131 17.38 3.36 8.47
CA ARG A 131 16.06 3.38 9.09
C ARG A 131 15.12 4.21 8.25
N ALA A 132 13.93 3.67 7.99
CA ALA A 132 12.89 4.33 7.22
C ALA A 132 11.75 4.79 8.15
N GLU A 133 11.32 6.02 7.94
CA GLU A 133 10.18 6.62 8.65
C GLU A 133 8.94 6.48 7.78
N LEU A 134 7.81 6.07 8.34
CA LEU A 134 6.53 6.04 7.62
C LEU A 134 6.05 7.48 7.41
N VAL A 135 5.87 7.87 6.16
CA VAL A 135 5.25 9.15 5.77
C VAL A 135 3.74 9.03 5.75
N GLY A 136 3.24 7.93 5.18
CA GLY A 136 1.83 7.61 5.13
C GLY A 136 1.60 6.29 4.40
N ALA A 137 0.42 5.72 4.62
CA ALA A 137 0.01 4.46 3.99
C ALA A 137 -1.46 4.52 3.61
N ASP A 138 -1.80 3.81 2.55
CA ASP A 138 -3.15 3.64 2.04
C ASP A 138 -3.46 2.16 1.86
N GLU A 139 -4.23 1.61 2.78
CA GLU A 139 -4.63 0.21 2.77
C GLU A 139 -5.48 -0.13 1.54
N ALA A 140 -6.35 0.79 1.13
CA ALA A 140 -7.30 0.54 0.04
C ALA A 140 -6.64 0.37 -1.35
N THR A 141 -5.46 0.93 -1.57
CA THR A 141 -4.66 0.74 -2.80
C THR A 141 -3.36 -0.01 -2.55
N ASP A 142 -3.12 -0.44 -1.31
CA ASP A 142 -1.91 -1.15 -0.89
C ASP A 142 -0.61 -0.40 -1.21
N ILE A 143 -0.61 0.95 -1.08
CA ILE A 143 0.56 1.80 -1.28
C ILE A 143 1.00 2.42 0.05
N ALA A 144 2.31 2.43 0.29
CA ALA A 144 2.92 3.16 1.39
C ALA A 144 4.11 4.00 0.90
N VAL A 145 4.32 5.14 1.56
CA VAL A 145 5.47 6.01 1.36
C VAL A 145 6.30 6.05 2.62
N LEU A 146 7.57 5.76 2.46
CA LEU A 146 8.58 5.84 3.50
C LEU A 146 9.57 6.97 3.20
N ARG A 147 10.32 7.40 4.20
CA ARG A 147 11.40 8.36 4.05
C ARG A 147 12.65 7.86 4.74
N VAL A 148 13.77 7.88 4.01
CA VAL A 148 15.12 7.67 4.56
C VAL A 148 15.92 8.95 4.47
N ARG A 149 16.95 9.11 5.30
CA ARG A 149 17.77 10.33 5.35
C ARG A 149 19.25 10.00 5.20
N GLN A 150 19.94 10.76 4.35
CA GLN A 150 21.40 10.76 4.24
C GLN A 150 21.91 12.13 3.76
N LYS A 151 23.24 12.35 3.81
CA LYS A 151 23.86 13.63 3.41
C LYS A 151 23.94 13.82 1.89
N ALA A 152 24.10 12.72 1.11
CA ALA A 152 24.18 12.76 -0.35
C ALA A 152 22.79 12.45 -0.95
N PRO A 153 22.48 12.95 -2.15
CA PRO A 153 21.24 12.60 -2.83
C PRO A 153 21.18 11.10 -3.14
N PHE A 154 19.95 10.57 -3.16
CA PHE A 154 19.70 9.18 -3.54
C PHE A 154 19.59 9.03 -5.06
N ALA A 155 19.99 7.86 -5.59
CA ALA A 155 19.55 7.44 -6.90
C ALA A 155 18.03 7.19 -6.82
N PHE A 156 17.30 7.68 -7.81
CA PHE A 156 15.83 7.56 -7.88
C PHE A 156 15.39 7.22 -9.29
N VAL A 157 14.13 6.85 -9.45
CA VAL A 157 13.50 6.48 -10.71
C VAL A 157 12.28 7.34 -11.00
N ASP A 158 11.99 7.53 -12.28
CA ASP A 158 10.84 8.28 -12.77
C ASP A 158 9.64 7.37 -13.00
N TRP A 159 8.44 7.97 -13.06
CA TRP A 159 7.20 7.29 -13.34
C TRP A 159 6.89 7.29 -14.83
N ALA A 160 6.47 6.15 -15.38
CA ALA A 160 5.84 6.07 -16.70
C ALA A 160 4.38 6.52 -16.65
N ASP A 161 3.82 6.79 -17.82
CA ASP A 161 2.37 6.86 -18.00
C ASP A 161 1.82 5.45 -18.22
N SER A 162 1.23 4.87 -17.16
CA SER A 162 0.70 3.49 -17.22
C SER A 162 -0.52 3.35 -18.13
N ASP A 163 -1.17 4.46 -18.54
CA ASP A 163 -2.31 4.40 -19.43
C ASP A 163 -1.89 4.17 -20.89
N THR A 164 -0.62 4.42 -21.24
CA THR A 164 -0.06 4.16 -22.56
C THR A 164 0.46 2.75 -22.76
N ALA A 165 0.57 1.94 -21.67
CA ALA A 165 1.05 0.56 -21.78
C ALA A 165 0.13 -0.30 -22.65
N GLU A 166 0.68 -1.11 -23.52
CA GLU A 166 -0.05 -2.04 -24.38
C GLU A 166 0.22 -3.50 -23.96
N VAL A 167 -0.75 -4.38 -24.22
CA VAL A 167 -0.55 -5.81 -24.06
C VAL A 167 0.52 -6.28 -25.03
N GLY A 168 1.56 -6.93 -24.51
CA GLY A 168 2.73 -7.33 -25.30
C GLY A 168 3.96 -6.49 -25.04
N ASP A 169 3.84 -5.31 -24.39
CA ASP A 169 5.00 -4.49 -24.03
C ASP A 169 5.92 -5.22 -23.06
N TRP A 170 7.23 -5.14 -23.30
CA TRP A 170 8.23 -5.69 -22.41
C TRP A 170 8.26 -4.95 -21.07
N VAL A 171 8.36 -5.72 -20.00
CA VAL A 171 8.50 -5.19 -18.64
C VAL A 171 9.58 -5.92 -17.86
N ILE A 172 10.18 -5.19 -16.91
CA ILE A 172 11.25 -5.68 -16.04
C ILE A 172 10.80 -5.48 -14.59
N ALA A 173 10.59 -6.56 -13.85
CA ALA A 173 10.37 -6.49 -12.43
C ALA A 173 11.71 -6.60 -11.70
N ILE A 174 12.03 -5.61 -10.86
CA ILE A 174 13.22 -5.63 -10.02
C ILE A 174 12.77 -5.63 -8.56
N GLY A 175 13.30 -6.59 -7.80
CA GLY A 175 13.16 -6.66 -6.37
C GLY A 175 14.51 -6.88 -5.72
N ASN A 176 14.58 -6.77 -4.42
CA ASN A 176 15.80 -7.08 -3.66
C ASN A 176 15.48 -8.05 -2.51
N PRO A 177 14.94 -9.26 -2.80
CA PRO A 177 14.62 -10.23 -1.78
C PRO A 177 15.88 -10.59 -0.99
N PHE A 178 15.78 -10.55 0.34
CA PHE A 178 16.87 -10.92 1.26
C PHE A 178 18.10 -9.99 1.25
N GLY A 179 18.11 -8.88 0.50
CA GLY A 179 19.27 -7.97 0.45
C GLY A 179 20.49 -8.51 -0.29
N PHE A 180 20.34 -9.59 -1.07
CA PHE A 180 21.48 -10.25 -1.78
C PHE A 180 21.90 -9.57 -3.10
N GLY A 181 21.49 -8.29 -3.32
CA GLY A 181 21.99 -7.54 -4.48
C GLY A 181 21.01 -7.43 -5.66
N GLY A 182 19.71 -7.70 -5.43
CA GLY A 182 18.65 -7.53 -6.42
C GLY A 182 18.36 -8.77 -7.26
N SER A 183 17.07 -9.02 -7.47
CA SER A 183 16.56 -10.00 -8.43
C SER A 183 15.88 -9.29 -9.58
N VAL A 184 16.17 -9.72 -10.79
CA VAL A 184 15.58 -9.19 -12.03
C VAL A 184 14.78 -10.29 -12.70
N SER A 185 13.52 -10.04 -12.99
CA SER A 185 12.70 -10.88 -13.86
C SER A 185 12.13 -10.05 -15.00
N VAL A 186 11.96 -10.68 -16.15
CA VAL A 186 11.51 -10.06 -17.39
C VAL A 186 10.29 -10.78 -17.90
N GLY A 187 9.35 -10.06 -18.43
CA GLY A 187 8.13 -10.56 -19.03
C GLY A 187 7.47 -9.48 -19.88
N ILE A 188 6.18 -9.61 -20.07
CA ILE A 188 5.37 -8.65 -20.83
C ILE A 188 4.17 -8.19 -20.00
N VAL A 189 3.53 -7.11 -20.42
CA VAL A 189 2.18 -6.77 -20.03
C VAL A 189 1.23 -7.82 -20.64
N SER A 190 0.71 -8.72 -19.80
CA SER A 190 -0.19 -9.81 -20.26
C SER A 190 -1.64 -9.35 -20.38
N ALA A 191 -2.06 -8.40 -19.53
CA ALA A 191 -3.37 -7.77 -19.58
C ALA A 191 -3.37 -6.46 -18.79
N ARG A 192 -4.42 -5.65 -18.98
CA ARG A 192 -4.66 -4.40 -18.26
C ARG A 192 -6.04 -4.39 -17.62
N ASN A 193 -6.23 -3.47 -16.68
CA ASN A 193 -7.50 -3.26 -15.99
C ASN A 193 -8.06 -4.53 -15.32
N ARG A 194 -7.15 -5.37 -14.78
CA ARG A 194 -7.55 -6.60 -14.10
C ARG A 194 -8.14 -6.30 -12.74
N ASP A 195 -9.28 -6.91 -12.51
CA ASP A 195 -9.94 -7.04 -11.23
C ASP A 195 -9.59 -8.41 -10.65
N ILE A 196 -8.96 -8.44 -9.49
CA ILE A 196 -8.59 -9.67 -8.78
C ILE A 196 -9.40 -9.84 -7.48
N GLN A 197 -10.43 -9.00 -7.29
CA GLN A 197 -11.31 -8.99 -6.13
C GLN A 197 -10.59 -8.72 -4.81
N SER A 198 -9.51 -7.93 -4.85
CA SER A 198 -8.76 -7.52 -3.67
C SER A 198 -9.33 -6.26 -3.00
N GLY A 199 -10.08 -5.43 -3.75
CA GLY A 199 -10.67 -4.20 -3.22
C GLY A 199 -11.55 -3.43 -4.21
N ASN A 200 -12.08 -2.30 -3.73
CA ASN A 200 -12.97 -1.45 -4.51
C ASN A 200 -12.25 -0.66 -5.63
N TYR A 201 -10.93 -0.59 -5.58
CA TYR A 201 -10.11 0.19 -6.50
C TYR A 201 -9.24 -0.69 -7.40
N ASP A 202 -9.58 -1.98 -7.53
CA ASP A 202 -8.86 -2.93 -8.36
C ASP A 202 -8.74 -2.43 -9.79
N ASN A 203 -7.50 -2.28 -10.24
CA ASN A 203 -7.15 -1.91 -11.60
C ASN A 203 -5.69 -2.28 -11.83
N TYR A 204 -5.42 -3.59 -12.00
CA TYR A 204 -4.05 -4.08 -12.05
C TYR A 204 -3.55 -4.25 -13.48
N ILE A 205 -2.23 -4.03 -13.66
CA ILE A 205 -1.47 -4.52 -14.79
C ILE A 205 -1.11 -5.98 -14.48
N GLN A 206 -1.50 -6.90 -15.34
CA GLN A 206 -1.07 -8.30 -15.27
C GLN A 206 0.22 -8.48 -16.05
N THR A 207 1.17 -9.21 -15.49
CA THR A 207 2.44 -9.57 -16.15
C THR A 207 2.78 -11.04 -15.91
N ASP A 208 3.51 -11.64 -16.85
CA ASP A 208 4.13 -12.95 -16.71
C ASP A 208 5.58 -12.88 -16.21
N ALA A 209 6.14 -11.68 -16.04
CA ALA A 209 7.37 -11.50 -15.28
C ALA A 209 7.24 -12.19 -13.91
N ALA A 210 8.23 -12.96 -13.52
CA ALA A 210 8.14 -13.74 -12.30
C ALA A 210 8.09 -12.85 -11.05
N ILE A 211 6.90 -12.68 -10.49
CA ILE A 211 6.68 -12.02 -9.20
C ILE A 211 6.62 -13.09 -8.12
N ASN A 212 7.38 -12.92 -7.05
CA ASN A 212 7.45 -13.83 -5.91
C ASN A 212 7.52 -13.03 -4.61
N ARG A 213 7.44 -13.70 -3.46
CA ARG A 213 7.69 -13.10 -2.15
C ARG A 213 9.04 -12.39 -2.15
N GLY A 214 9.06 -11.11 -1.79
CA GLY A 214 10.24 -10.25 -1.81
C GLY A 214 10.28 -9.25 -2.98
N ASN A 215 9.54 -9.47 -4.09
CA ASN A 215 9.36 -8.44 -5.13
C ASN A 215 8.19 -7.51 -4.84
N SER A 216 7.28 -7.88 -3.92
CA SER A 216 6.15 -7.02 -3.51
C SER A 216 6.64 -5.67 -3.02
N GLY A 217 6.03 -4.58 -3.47
CA GLY A 217 6.45 -3.20 -3.23
C GLY A 217 7.56 -2.71 -4.16
N GLY A 218 8.22 -3.60 -4.89
CA GLY A 218 9.22 -3.26 -5.90
C GLY A 218 8.60 -2.78 -7.21
N PRO A 219 9.39 -2.12 -8.07
CA PRO A 219 8.93 -1.55 -9.32
C PRO A 219 8.79 -2.59 -10.43
N LEU A 220 7.79 -2.39 -11.29
CA LEU A 220 7.70 -2.94 -12.64
C LEU A 220 8.10 -1.82 -13.60
N PHE A 221 9.19 -1.99 -14.35
CA PHE A 221 9.72 -0.99 -15.27
C PHE A 221 9.31 -1.28 -16.72
N ASN A 222 9.18 -0.23 -17.52
CA ASN A 222 9.20 -0.31 -18.98
C ASN A 222 10.67 -0.35 -19.49
N LEU A 223 10.86 -0.45 -20.79
CA LEU A 223 12.20 -0.46 -21.40
C LEU A 223 12.93 0.88 -21.37
N ASP A 224 12.22 1.98 -21.09
CA ASP A 224 12.82 3.31 -20.89
C ASP A 224 13.36 3.50 -19.46
N GLY A 225 13.19 2.48 -18.60
CA GLY A 225 13.61 2.52 -17.19
C GLY A 225 12.68 3.31 -16.28
N GLN A 226 11.47 3.57 -16.72
CA GLN A 226 10.45 4.25 -15.93
C GLN A 226 9.53 3.24 -15.24
N VAL A 227 9.04 3.57 -14.06
CA VAL A 227 8.13 2.72 -13.28
C VAL A 227 6.76 2.70 -13.93
N LEU A 228 6.37 1.55 -14.49
CA LEU A 228 5.07 1.28 -15.08
C LEU A 228 4.04 0.84 -14.02
N GLY A 229 4.50 0.24 -12.92
CA GLY A 229 3.64 -0.20 -11.82
C GLY A 229 4.43 -0.61 -10.58
N VAL A 230 3.70 -0.86 -9.48
CA VAL A 230 4.22 -1.38 -8.21
C VAL A 230 3.79 -2.84 -8.08
N ASN A 231 4.73 -3.77 -8.04
CA ASN A 231 4.43 -5.20 -7.89
C ASN A 231 3.77 -5.45 -6.54
N THR A 232 2.63 -6.15 -6.51
CA THR A 232 1.88 -6.31 -5.27
C THR A 232 1.43 -7.75 -5.00
N ALA A 233 0.82 -8.42 -5.96
CA ALA A 233 0.16 -9.69 -5.75
C ALA A 233 0.51 -10.73 -6.82
N ILE A 234 0.33 -11.99 -6.47
CA ILE A 234 0.32 -13.12 -7.40
C ILE A 234 -0.94 -13.96 -7.16
N ILE A 235 -1.51 -14.52 -8.21
CA ILE A 235 -2.47 -15.61 -8.09
C ILE A 235 -1.68 -16.91 -8.27
N SER A 236 -1.57 -17.69 -7.20
CA SER A 236 -0.77 -18.91 -7.22
C SER A 236 -1.34 -19.98 -6.28
N PRO A 237 -1.58 -21.19 -6.77
CA PRO A 237 -1.99 -22.33 -5.93
C PRO A 237 -0.87 -22.82 -5.00
N THR A 238 0.40 -22.56 -5.35
CA THR A 238 1.58 -23.08 -4.65
C THR A 238 2.37 -22.02 -3.89
N GLY A 239 1.99 -20.73 -4.02
CA GLY A 239 2.71 -19.60 -3.43
C GLY A 239 3.93 -19.12 -4.23
N GLY A 240 4.32 -19.79 -5.32
CA GLY A 240 5.35 -19.36 -6.27
C GLY A 240 4.75 -18.79 -7.55
N SER A 241 5.54 -18.07 -8.36
CA SER A 241 5.09 -17.50 -9.62
C SER A 241 4.67 -18.59 -10.61
N VAL A 242 3.49 -18.42 -11.18
CA VAL A 242 2.94 -19.26 -12.27
C VAL A 242 2.63 -18.42 -13.53
N GLY A 243 3.23 -17.21 -13.65
CA GLY A 243 2.99 -16.29 -14.75
C GLY A 243 1.75 -15.41 -14.59
N LEU A 244 1.21 -15.30 -13.36
CA LEU A 244 0.07 -14.47 -13.01
C LEU A 244 0.48 -13.47 -11.91
N GLY A 245 1.32 -12.50 -12.30
CA GLY A 245 1.73 -11.37 -11.47
C GLY A 245 0.86 -10.15 -11.71
N PHE A 246 0.68 -9.33 -10.67
CA PHE A 246 -0.15 -8.13 -10.70
C PHE A 246 0.60 -6.95 -10.10
N SER A 247 0.52 -5.82 -10.80
CA SER A 247 1.13 -4.57 -10.38
C SER A 247 0.11 -3.44 -10.36
N ILE A 248 0.17 -2.61 -9.34
CA ILE A 248 -0.63 -1.37 -9.24
C ILE A 248 -0.11 -0.40 -10.30
N PRO A 249 -0.95 0.15 -11.19
CA PRO A 249 -0.51 1.05 -12.25
C PRO A 249 0.19 2.31 -11.72
N ALA A 250 1.22 2.75 -12.42
CA ALA A 250 2.04 3.89 -12.02
C ALA A 250 1.24 5.18 -11.82
N ASN A 251 0.25 5.46 -12.67
CA ASN A 251 -0.59 6.65 -12.55
C ASN A 251 -1.37 6.67 -11.22
N LEU A 252 -1.89 5.52 -10.78
CA LEU A 252 -2.56 5.39 -9.49
C LEU A 252 -1.53 5.52 -8.34
N ALA A 253 -0.45 4.75 -8.40
CA ALA A 253 0.58 4.74 -7.34
C ALA A 253 1.20 6.13 -7.15
N ARG A 254 1.53 6.85 -8.23
CA ARG A 254 2.07 8.22 -8.20
C ARG A 254 1.12 9.21 -7.53
N ARG A 255 -0.20 9.16 -7.87
CA ARG A 255 -1.20 10.05 -7.25
C ARG A 255 -1.34 9.78 -5.77
N ILE A 256 -1.43 8.52 -5.36
CA ILE A 256 -1.51 8.14 -3.94
C ILE A 256 -0.24 8.54 -3.22
N ALA A 257 0.95 8.23 -3.75
CA ALA A 257 2.22 8.63 -3.15
C ALA A 257 2.31 10.15 -2.94
N ALA A 258 1.91 10.95 -3.94
CA ALA A 258 1.88 12.40 -3.80
C ALA A 258 0.95 12.89 -2.68
N GLN A 259 -0.22 12.27 -2.52
CA GLN A 259 -1.16 12.59 -1.42
C GLN A 259 -0.58 12.17 -0.06
N LEU A 260 0.03 10.99 0.03
CA LEU A 260 0.68 10.52 1.26
C LEU A 260 1.84 11.44 1.65
N MET A 261 2.63 11.92 0.69
CA MET A 261 3.71 12.88 0.95
C MET A 261 3.18 14.24 1.41
N ALA A 262 2.05 14.70 0.87
CA ALA A 262 1.49 16.01 1.17
C ALA A 262 0.64 16.04 2.44
N PHE A 263 -0.10 14.97 2.71
CA PHE A 263 -1.16 14.95 3.74
C PHE A 263 -1.00 13.80 4.75
N GLY A 264 -0.08 12.86 4.53
CA GLY A 264 0.06 11.64 5.34
C GLY A 264 -1.01 10.57 5.06
N VAL A 265 -2.06 10.91 4.31
CA VAL A 265 -3.20 10.03 3.98
C VAL A 265 -3.63 10.22 2.53
N ALA A 266 -4.25 9.18 1.96
CA ALA A 266 -4.92 9.28 0.68
C ALA A 266 -6.32 9.89 0.85
N ARG A 267 -6.56 11.01 0.18
CA ARG A 267 -7.84 11.72 0.20
C ARG A 267 -8.60 11.40 -1.09
N ARG A 268 -9.88 11.05 -0.95
CA ARG A 268 -10.71 10.63 -2.07
C ARG A 268 -11.95 11.48 -2.21
N GLY A 269 -12.36 11.71 -3.47
CA GLY A 269 -13.66 12.26 -3.76
C GLY A 269 -14.77 11.37 -3.20
N TRP A 270 -15.85 11.97 -2.77
CA TRP A 270 -17.03 11.30 -2.23
C TRP A 270 -18.30 11.81 -2.90
N PHE A 271 -19.10 10.90 -3.41
CA PHE A 271 -20.38 11.20 -4.02
C PHE A 271 -21.53 11.06 -3.02
N GLY A 272 -21.43 10.13 -2.07
CA GLY A 272 -22.41 9.91 -1.02
C GLY A 272 -23.61 9.08 -1.46
N VAL A 273 -23.40 8.09 -2.32
CA VAL A 273 -24.42 7.14 -2.78
C VAL A 273 -23.97 5.70 -2.61
N ASN A 274 -24.92 4.78 -2.38
CA ASN A 274 -24.72 3.36 -2.61
C ASN A 274 -25.31 3.00 -3.96
N VAL A 275 -24.62 2.14 -4.70
CA VAL A 275 -25.03 1.75 -6.05
C VAL A 275 -24.96 0.23 -6.22
N GLN A 276 -25.67 -0.29 -7.23
CA GLN A 276 -25.57 -1.67 -7.67
C GLN A 276 -25.34 -1.71 -9.18
N ASP A 277 -24.71 -2.78 -9.66
CA ASP A 277 -24.56 -3.02 -11.11
C ASP A 277 -25.91 -3.25 -11.77
N VAL A 278 -26.03 -2.79 -13.00
CA VAL A 278 -27.23 -2.94 -13.83
C VAL A 278 -27.01 -4.08 -14.80
N ASP A 279 -27.85 -5.11 -14.70
CA ASP A 279 -27.90 -6.20 -15.67
C ASP A 279 -28.80 -5.86 -16.87
N ALA A 280 -28.85 -6.77 -17.87
CA ALA A 280 -29.62 -6.55 -19.10
C ALA A 280 -31.13 -6.40 -18.85
N ASP A 281 -31.67 -7.08 -17.82
CA ASP A 281 -33.10 -7.03 -17.49
C ASP A 281 -33.46 -5.69 -16.85
N ILE A 282 -32.62 -5.21 -15.93
CA ILE A 282 -32.77 -3.89 -15.30
C ILE A 282 -32.65 -2.81 -16.36
N ALA A 283 -31.61 -2.86 -17.23
CA ALA A 283 -31.43 -1.88 -18.31
C ALA A 283 -32.64 -1.81 -19.23
N SER A 284 -33.22 -2.96 -19.58
CA SER A 284 -34.43 -3.05 -20.39
C SER A 284 -35.65 -2.43 -19.70
N ALA A 285 -35.82 -2.64 -18.42
CA ALA A 285 -36.89 -2.05 -17.60
C ALA A 285 -36.80 -0.52 -17.54
N TYR A 286 -35.58 0.03 -17.60
CA TYR A 286 -35.34 1.49 -17.69
C TYR A 286 -35.46 2.07 -19.10
N GLY A 287 -35.82 1.25 -20.11
CA GLY A 287 -35.93 1.68 -21.51
C GLY A 287 -34.56 1.91 -22.18
N ALA A 288 -33.49 1.33 -21.63
CA ALA A 288 -32.12 1.45 -22.11
C ALA A 288 -31.49 0.08 -22.38
N PRO A 289 -32.09 -0.78 -23.24
CA PRO A 289 -31.61 -2.13 -23.46
C PRO A 289 -30.19 -2.11 -24.06
N GLY A 290 -29.27 -2.88 -23.43
CA GLY A 290 -27.87 -2.97 -23.84
C GLY A 290 -26.98 -1.84 -23.33
N GLU A 291 -27.51 -0.89 -22.58
CA GLU A 291 -26.73 0.14 -21.91
C GLU A 291 -26.14 -0.39 -20.60
N ALA A 292 -24.89 -0.04 -20.33
CA ALA A 292 -24.23 -0.32 -19.06
C ALA A 292 -24.38 0.86 -18.11
N GLY A 293 -24.29 0.61 -16.81
CA GLY A 293 -24.34 1.64 -15.77
C GLY A 293 -24.58 1.08 -14.39
N VAL A 294 -24.88 1.97 -13.47
CA VAL A 294 -25.19 1.60 -12.07
C VAL A 294 -26.47 2.26 -11.59
N LEU A 295 -27.18 1.57 -10.71
CA LEU A 295 -28.43 2.04 -10.11
C LEU A 295 -28.18 2.59 -8.70
N ILE A 296 -28.63 3.80 -8.41
CA ILE A 296 -28.56 4.37 -7.04
C ILE A 296 -29.58 3.62 -6.16
N THR A 297 -29.08 2.92 -5.14
CA THR A 297 -29.90 2.17 -4.18
C THR A 297 -30.11 2.91 -2.87
N ARG A 298 -29.21 3.85 -2.54
CA ARG A 298 -29.28 4.68 -1.33
C ARG A 298 -28.51 5.97 -1.53
N ILE A 299 -28.99 7.04 -0.93
CA ILE A 299 -28.30 8.32 -0.81
C ILE A 299 -27.97 8.54 0.66
N ASP A 300 -26.71 8.82 0.95
CA ASP A 300 -26.28 9.16 2.32
C ASP A 300 -26.77 10.58 2.64
N PRO A 301 -27.56 10.78 3.72
CA PRO A 301 -28.05 12.12 4.08
C PRO A 301 -26.95 13.15 4.37
N ALA A 302 -25.75 12.69 4.78
CA ALA A 302 -24.59 13.54 5.02
C ALA A 302 -23.73 13.74 3.75
N GLY A 303 -24.05 13.03 2.66
CA GLY A 303 -23.27 13.01 1.43
C GLY A 303 -23.61 14.15 0.46
N PRO A 304 -22.69 14.44 -0.46
CA PRO A 304 -22.89 15.47 -1.48
C PRO A 304 -24.13 15.28 -2.34
N ALA A 305 -24.49 14.04 -2.67
CA ALA A 305 -25.66 13.71 -3.46
C ALA A 305 -26.97 14.14 -2.78
N ALA A 306 -27.04 14.18 -1.45
CA ALA A 306 -28.24 14.57 -0.72
C ALA A 306 -28.59 16.06 -0.90
N GLY A 307 -27.60 16.89 -1.21
CA GLY A 307 -27.80 18.32 -1.53
C GLY A 307 -28.12 18.62 -2.98
N SER A 308 -28.27 17.59 -3.83
CA SER A 308 -28.49 17.68 -5.28
C SER A 308 -29.76 16.93 -5.67
N ASP A 309 -30.19 17.02 -6.94
CA ASP A 309 -31.43 16.38 -7.45
C ASP A 309 -31.22 14.90 -7.79
N PHE A 310 -30.56 14.11 -6.89
CA PHE A 310 -30.47 12.66 -7.06
C PHE A 310 -31.59 11.94 -6.32
N GLN A 311 -31.99 10.77 -6.83
CA GLN A 311 -33.04 9.93 -6.25
C GLN A 311 -32.62 8.47 -6.26
N VAL A 312 -33.11 7.70 -5.29
CA VAL A 312 -33.02 6.24 -5.33
C VAL A 312 -33.77 5.76 -6.59
N GLY A 313 -33.15 4.89 -7.35
CA GLY A 313 -33.67 4.44 -8.64
C GLY A 313 -33.11 5.22 -9.85
N ASP A 314 -32.23 6.19 -9.67
CA ASP A 314 -31.52 6.80 -10.79
C ASP A 314 -30.53 5.81 -11.41
N PHE A 315 -30.61 5.64 -12.74
CA PHE A 315 -29.69 4.82 -13.50
C PHE A 315 -28.55 5.68 -14.06
N VAL A 316 -27.38 5.65 -13.45
CA VAL A 316 -26.21 6.44 -13.79
C VAL A 316 -25.45 5.79 -14.94
N GLN A 317 -25.21 6.53 -16.03
CA GLN A 317 -24.51 6.08 -17.22
C GLN A 317 -23.14 6.76 -17.41
N LYS A 318 -23.01 8.04 -17.01
CA LYS A 318 -21.75 8.79 -17.10
C LYS A 318 -21.54 9.64 -15.86
N PHE A 319 -20.28 9.79 -15.47
CA PHE A 319 -19.86 10.66 -14.40
C PHE A 319 -18.73 11.56 -14.93
N ASP A 320 -18.96 12.88 -14.92
CA ASP A 320 -18.03 13.88 -15.49
C ASP A 320 -17.64 13.58 -16.97
N GLY A 321 -18.63 13.13 -17.77
CA GLY A 321 -18.43 12.73 -19.16
C GLY A 321 -17.84 11.33 -19.37
N VAL A 322 -17.27 10.70 -18.33
CA VAL A 322 -16.67 9.36 -18.39
C VAL A 322 -17.77 8.29 -18.27
N PRO A 323 -17.83 7.29 -19.17
CA PRO A 323 -18.78 6.20 -19.05
C PRO A 323 -18.62 5.41 -17.75
N VAL A 324 -19.74 5.05 -17.14
CA VAL A 324 -19.83 4.21 -15.95
C VAL A 324 -20.44 2.88 -16.38
N ASP A 325 -19.67 1.81 -16.34
CA ASP A 325 -20.11 0.46 -16.72
C ASP A 325 -20.32 -0.48 -15.52
N SER A 326 -19.83 -0.08 -14.35
CA SER A 326 -19.89 -0.90 -13.13
C SER A 326 -19.78 -0.05 -11.86
N VAL A 327 -20.17 -0.63 -10.72
CA VAL A 327 -19.97 -0.04 -9.38
C VAL A 327 -18.52 0.35 -9.16
N ARG A 328 -17.57 -0.49 -9.59
CA ARG A 328 -16.13 -0.23 -9.45
C ARG A 328 -15.66 0.92 -10.34
N ALA A 329 -16.14 0.98 -11.58
CA ALA A 329 -15.83 2.09 -12.48
C ALA A 329 -16.27 3.42 -11.84
N LEU A 330 -17.50 3.50 -11.33
CA LEU A 330 -17.96 4.70 -10.62
C LEU A 330 -17.11 4.99 -9.39
N SER A 331 -16.81 3.99 -8.58
CA SER A 331 -16.00 4.17 -7.35
C SER A 331 -14.62 4.76 -7.67
N ARG A 332 -13.95 4.26 -8.73
CA ARG A 332 -12.66 4.80 -9.19
C ARG A 332 -12.79 6.24 -9.70
N ILE A 333 -13.74 6.49 -10.60
CA ILE A 333 -13.92 7.83 -11.19
C ILE A 333 -14.19 8.86 -10.09
N VAL A 334 -15.03 8.53 -9.12
CA VAL A 334 -15.35 9.39 -7.98
C VAL A 334 -14.11 9.61 -7.11
N ALA A 335 -13.37 8.53 -6.75
CA ALA A 335 -12.18 8.62 -5.92
C ALA A 335 -11.04 9.43 -6.57
N ASP A 336 -10.94 9.35 -7.91
CA ASP A 336 -9.93 10.05 -8.72
C ASP A 336 -10.30 11.51 -9.00
N THR A 337 -11.56 11.87 -8.81
CA THR A 337 -12.03 13.25 -9.04
C THR A 337 -11.66 14.15 -7.86
N PRO A 338 -11.09 15.35 -8.10
CA PRO A 338 -10.70 16.27 -7.04
C PRO A 338 -11.86 16.64 -6.12
N ILE A 339 -11.59 16.66 -4.80
CA ILE A 339 -12.52 17.12 -3.78
C ILE A 339 -12.89 18.59 -4.06
N GLY A 340 -14.18 18.93 -3.96
CA GLY A 340 -14.72 20.25 -4.25
C GLY A 340 -14.96 20.51 -5.75
N LYS A 341 -14.60 19.57 -6.66
CA LYS A 341 -14.93 19.69 -8.08
C LYS A 341 -16.42 19.48 -8.28
N GLN A 342 -17.07 20.40 -9.00
CA GLN A 342 -18.41 20.20 -9.53
C GLN A 342 -18.32 19.38 -10.81
N VAL A 343 -19.12 18.32 -10.87
CA VAL A 343 -19.21 17.39 -12.02
C VAL A 343 -20.66 17.24 -12.46
N GLU A 344 -20.86 16.86 -13.72
CA GLU A 344 -22.16 16.50 -14.24
C GLU A 344 -22.32 14.98 -14.32
N VAL A 345 -23.42 14.48 -13.77
CA VAL A 345 -23.78 13.06 -13.81
C VAL A 345 -24.92 12.85 -14.80
N SER A 346 -24.66 12.05 -15.84
CA SER A 346 -25.69 11.64 -16.80
C SER A 346 -26.41 10.41 -16.27
N LEU A 347 -27.71 10.49 -16.13
CA LEU A 347 -28.53 9.41 -15.62
C LEU A 347 -29.86 9.28 -16.39
N ILE A 348 -30.49 8.13 -16.27
CA ILE A 348 -31.86 7.90 -16.73
C ILE A 348 -32.78 7.84 -15.52
N ARG A 349 -33.83 8.64 -15.54
CA ARG A 349 -34.93 8.65 -14.56
C ARG A 349 -36.26 8.64 -15.32
N GLU A 350 -37.15 7.68 -15.02
CA GLU A 350 -38.45 7.52 -15.69
C GLU A 350 -38.33 7.50 -17.22
N GLY A 351 -37.34 6.77 -17.74
CA GLY A 351 -37.06 6.65 -19.19
C GLY A 351 -36.53 7.90 -19.89
N ARG A 352 -36.13 8.94 -19.14
CA ARG A 352 -35.57 10.19 -19.66
C ARG A 352 -34.15 10.43 -19.20
N VAL A 353 -33.28 10.78 -20.12
CA VAL A 353 -31.91 11.20 -19.82
C VAL A 353 -31.94 12.56 -19.11
N ARG A 354 -31.21 12.65 -17.98
CA ARG A 354 -31.01 13.88 -17.21
C ARG A 354 -29.54 14.12 -16.97
N GLN A 355 -29.16 15.37 -16.78
CA GLN A 355 -27.87 15.80 -16.30
C GLN A 355 -28.07 16.43 -14.91
N VAL A 356 -27.41 15.88 -13.91
CA VAL A 356 -27.53 16.37 -12.53
C VAL A 356 -26.14 16.78 -12.03
N PRO A 357 -25.94 18.05 -11.69
CA PRO A 357 -24.66 18.52 -11.15
C PRO A 357 -24.51 18.10 -9.70
N VAL A 358 -23.27 17.77 -9.30
CA VAL A 358 -22.89 17.55 -7.91
C VAL A 358 -21.49 18.06 -7.65
N THR A 359 -21.28 18.65 -6.47
CA THR A 359 -19.93 19.00 -6.00
C THR A 359 -19.44 17.90 -5.07
N LEU A 360 -18.32 17.26 -5.39
CA LEU A 360 -17.80 16.14 -4.60
C LEU A 360 -17.30 16.60 -3.23
N GLY A 361 -17.63 15.84 -2.21
CA GLY A 361 -17.06 15.93 -0.87
C GLY A 361 -15.79 15.13 -0.72
N GLU A 362 -15.26 15.11 0.48
CA GLU A 362 -14.20 14.20 0.90
C GLU A 362 -14.80 12.95 1.54
N LEU A 363 -14.32 11.78 1.15
CA LEU A 363 -14.79 10.50 1.72
C LEU A 363 -14.52 10.49 3.25
N PRO A 364 -15.56 10.35 4.09
CA PRO A 364 -15.37 10.29 5.53
C PRO A 364 -14.54 9.07 5.94
N GLY A 365 -13.63 9.24 6.90
CA GLY A 365 -12.82 8.13 7.42
C GLY A 365 -11.40 8.04 6.87
N ALA A 366 -11.02 8.84 5.87
CA ALA A 366 -9.61 9.16 5.63
C ALA A 366 -9.13 10.15 6.73
N ALA A 367 -9.30 9.78 8.01
CA ALA A 367 -8.60 10.52 9.05
C ALA A 367 -7.13 10.45 8.70
N ALA A 368 -6.49 11.62 8.55
CA ALA A 368 -5.04 11.68 8.56
C ALA A 368 -4.57 10.82 9.75
N PRO A 369 -3.57 9.94 9.60
CA PRO A 369 -2.79 9.59 10.77
C PRO A 369 -2.50 10.94 11.38
N GLU A 370 -2.95 11.17 12.62
CA GLU A 370 -2.61 12.41 13.30
C GLU A 370 -1.15 12.59 13.00
N THR A 371 -0.83 13.66 12.28
CA THR A 371 0.56 14.04 12.02
C THR A 371 1.17 13.94 13.39
N PRO A 372 2.22 13.13 13.61
CA PRO A 372 2.90 13.15 14.88
C PRO A 372 3.15 14.62 15.10
N ALA A 373 2.57 15.19 16.14
CA ALA A 373 2.70 16.62 16.46
C ALA A 373 4.16 16.96 16.18
N PRO A 374 4.50 18.05 15.47
CA PRO A 374 5.83 18.29 14.96
C PRO A 374 6.78 17.89 16.04
N ILE A 375 7.63 16.89 15.74
CA ILE A 375 8.64 16.42 16.68
C ILE A 375 9.43 17.67 16.99
N LEU A 376 9.14 18.25 18.13
CA LEU A 376 9.97 19.30 18.70
C LEU A 376 11.38 18.72 18.69
N PRO A 377 12.37 19.46 18.20
CA PRO A 377 13.69 18.90 17.93
C PRO A 377 14.24 18.21 19.17
N ASP A 378 14.61 16.99 19.02
CA ASP A 378 15.55 16.09 19.74
C ASP A 378 15.97 16.34 21.20
N SER A 379 15.38 17.26 21.94
CA SER A 379 15.89 17.63 23.25
C SER A 379 15.19 17.01 24.46
N LEU A 380 14.16 16.18 24.28
CA LEU A 380 13.42 15.55 25.40
C LEU A 380 13.29 14.02 25.34
N LEU A 381 13.70 13.36 24.25
CA LEU A 381 13.45 11.94 24.00
C LEU A 381 14.39 10.97 24.72
N SER A 382 15.54 11.39 25.20
CA SER A 382 16.58 10.47 25.69
C SER A 382 16.96 10.63 27.16
N GLN A 383 16.25 11.42 27.95
CA GLN A 383 16.70 11.81 29.27
C GLN A 383 15.89 11.30 30.48
N ASN A 384 14.80 10.55 30.30
CA ASN A 384 14.20 9.91 31.46
C ASN A 384 14.84 8.55 31.74
N ALA A 385 14.86 8.20 33.03
CA ALA A 385 15.52 6.97 33.48
C ALA A 385 14.87 5.67 32.99
N LEU A 386 13.68 5.73 32.34
CA LEU A 386 13.02 4.58 31.71
C LEU A 386 13.37 4.44 30.24
N GLY A 387 13.90 5.47 29.58
CA GLY A 387 14.14 5.46 28.13
C GLY A 387 12.86 5.44 27.30
N VAL A 388 11.80 6.11 27.75
CA VAL A 388 10.52 6.21 27.06
C VAL A 388 10.12 7.66 26.84
N GLU A 389 9.38 7.92 25.77
CA GLU A 389 8.68 9.18 25.57
C GLU A 389 7.29 9.09 26.17
N LEU A 390 6.89 10.13 26.91
CA LEU A 390 5.63 10.17 27.63
C LEU A 390 4.70 11.24 27.06
N ALA A 391 3.43 10.91 26.97
CA ALA A 391 2.38 11.82 26.54
C ALA A 391 1.19 11.80 27.49
N ARG A 392 0.39 12.88 27.49
CA ARG A 392 -0.88 12.91 28.22
C ARG A 392 -1.86 11.92 27.59
N LEU A 393 -2.60 11.21 28.43
CA LEU A 393 -3.66 10.30 28.01
C LEU A 393 -4.92 11.11 27.67
N SER A 394 -5.12 11.42 26.40
CA SER A 394 -6.33 12.09 25.90
C SER A 394 -7.50 11.09 25.78
N ASP A 395 -8.74 11.60 25.68
CA ASP A 395 -9.92 10.77 25.45
C ASP A 395 -9.83 9.96 24.15
N GLU A 396 -9.14 10.48 23.15
CA GLU A 396 -8.87 9.77 21.91
C GLU A 396 -7.80 8.68 22.10
N GLY A 397 -6.74 8.96 22.84
CA GLY A 397 -5.74 7.97 23.24
C GLY A 397 -6.38 6.80 23.98
N ARG A 398 -7.34 7.08 24.89
CA ARG A 398 -8.11 6.03 25.59
C ARG A 398 -8.84 5.11 24.62
N ARG A 399 -9.59 5.69 23.67
CA ARG A 399 -10.34 4.91 22.68
C ARG A 399 -9.43 4.07 21.79
N ARG A 400 -8.31 4.67 21.34
CA ARG A 400 -7.34 4.02 20.44
C ARG A 400 -6.65 2.82 21.08
N HIS A 401 -6.36 2.91 22.38
CA HIS A 401 -5.61 1.88 23.11
C HIS A 401 -6.50 1.01 24.02
N GLY A 402 -7.83 1.07 23.84
CA GLY A 402 -8.77 0.21 24.60
C GLY A 402 -8.77 0.46 26.11
N VAL A 403 -8.42 1.68 26.55
CA VAL A 403 -8.32 2.05 27.97
C VAL A 403 -9.66 2.54 28.47
N SER A 404 -10.16 1.96 29.57
CA SER A 404 -11.42 2.36 30.21
C SER A 404 -11.40 3.83 30.64
N GLY A 405 -12.57 4.50 30.61
CA GLY A 405 -12.71 5.92 30.93
C GLY A 405 -12.34 6.31 32.35
N ASP A 406 -12.34 5.35 33.28
CA ASP A 406 -12.00 5.49 34.69
C ASP A 406 -10.49 5.35 34.99
N VAL A 407 -9.67 4.91 34.01
CA VAL A 407 -8.21 4.78 34.14
C VAL A 407 -7.55 6.15 34.00
N SER A 408 -6.83 6.61 35.01
CA SER A 408 -5.93 7.77 34.95
C SER A 408 -4.50 7.31 34.81
N GLY A 409 -3.71 7.92 33.92
CA GLY A 409 -2.34 7.49 33.68
C GLY A 409 -1.64 8.27 32.56
N VAL A 410 -0.41 7.88 32.24
CA VAL A 410 0.47 8.53 31.28
C VAL A 410 0.74 7.59 30.11
N LEU A 411 0.47 8.07 28.89
CA LEU A 411 0.66 7.28 27.68
C LEU A 411 2.15 7.18 27.30
N VAL A 412 2.62 5.99 27.00
CA VAL A 412 3.93 5.74 26.39
C VAL A 412 3.82 5.99 24.90
N ALA A 413 4.39 7.10 24.42
CA ALA A 413 4.37 7.52 23.03
C ALA A 413 5.42 6.78 22.19
N SER A 414 6.59 6.52 22.76
CA SER A 414 7.64 5.70 22.15
C SER A 414 8.56 5.09 23.21
N VAL A 415 9.31 4.05 22.83
CA VAL A 415 10.32 3.39 23.68
C VAL A 415 11.64 3.41 22.93
N SER A 416 12.70 3.89 23.60
CA SER A 416 14.04 3.90 23.01
C SER A 416 14.55 2.46 22.82
N PRO A 417 15.02 2.07 21.63
CA PRO A 417 15.52 0.73 21.37
C PRO A 417 16.80 0.38 22.17
N THR A 418 17.46 1.39 22.72
CA THR A 418 18.63 1.22 23.61
C THR A 418 18.33 1.56 25.07
N GLY A 419 17.06 1.89 25.37
CA GLY A 419 16.63 2.28 26.71
C GLY A 419 16.33 1.08 27.60
N PRO A 420 16.35 1.28 28.96
CA PRO A 420 16.14 0.21 29.93
C PRO A 420 14.73 -0.41 29.91
N SER A 421 13.76 0.29 29.32
CA SER A 421 12.38 -0.22 29.13
C SER A 421 12.20 -0.99 27.83
N PHE A 422 13.23 -1.10 26.99
CA PHE A 422 13.12 -1.84 25.73
C PHE A 422 12.78 -3.31 26.00
N GLY A 423 11.80 -3.84 25.27
CA GLY A 423 11.27 -5.19 25.46
C GLY A 423 10.26 -5.34 26.61
N LYS A 424 10.13 -4.36 27.52
CA LYS A 424 9.22 -4.38 28.67
C LYS A 424 8.01 -3.47 28.45
N LEU A 425 8.25 -2.21 28.12
CA LEU A 425 7.24 -1.22 27.80
C LEU A 425 7.07 -1.13 26.27
N ARG A 426 5.87 -0.68 25.81
CA ARG A 426 5.54 -0.53 24.40
C ARG A 426 4.83 0.79 24.17
N ARG A 427 4.90 1.27 22.94
CA ARG A 427 4.02 2.34 22.49
C ARG A 427 2.55 1.94 22.71
N GLY A 428 1.77 2.83 23.30
CA GLY A 428 0.36 2.59 23.61
C GLY A 428 0.10 2.07 25.01
N ASP A 429 1.12 1.71 25.78
CA ASP A 429 0.99 1.41 27.23
C ASP A 429 0.56 2.68 27.98
N VAL A 430 -0.27 2.52 29.00
CA VAL A 430 -0.65 3.61 29.89
C VAL A 430 -0.09 3.33 31.28
N ILE A 431 0.96 4.05 31.66
CA ILE A 431 1.56 3.95 32.99
C ILE A 431 0.61 4.58 34.00
N ILE A 432 0.21 3.82 35.01
CA ILE A 432 -0.72 4.24 36.06
C ILE A 432 -0.04 4.34 37.42
N GLU A 433 1.15 3.72 37.59
CA GLU A 433 1.86 3.70 38.85
C GLU A 433 3.36 3.43 38.65
N ILE A 434 4.23 4.12 39.37
CA ILE A 434 5.67 3.91 39.40
C ILE A 434 6.14 3.84 40.86
N GLY A 435 6.80 2.74 41.21
CA GLY A 435 7.32 2.55 42.57
C GLY A 435 6.20 2.62 43.63
N PHE A 436 5.00 2.10 43.32
CA PHE A 436 3.80 2.12 44.18
C PHE A 436 3.09 3.48 44.29
N GLU A 437 3.59 4.53 43.61
CA GLU A 437 2.94 5.84 43.56
C GLU A 437 2.16 6.02 42.25
N LYS A 438 0.92 6.49 42.36
CA LYS A 438 0.06 6.73 41.19
C LYS A 438 0.54 7.95 40.41
N VAL A 439 0.42 7.86 39.07
CA VAL A 439 0.78 8.93 38.14
C VAL A 439 -0.33 9.16 37.13
N SER A 440 -0.56 10.42 36.79
CA SER A 440 -1.59 10.88 35.85
C SER A 440 -1.06 11.85 34.79
N GLU A 441 0.09 12.47 35.05
CA GLU A 441 0.75 13.44 34.19
C GLU A 441 2.21 13.03 33.92
N PRO A 442 2.75 13.32 32.73
CA PRO A 442 4.15 13.01 32.42
C PRO A 442 5.17 13.58 33.40
N SER A 443 4.89 14.78 33.94
CA SER A 443 5.76 15.42 34.95
C SER A 443 5.82 14.64 36.28
N GLU A 444 4.73 13.98 36.67
CA GLU A 444 4.72 13.14 37.89
C GLU A 444 5.59 11.91 37.70
N VAL A 445 5.54 11.28 36.52
CA VAL A 445 6.45 10.17 36.18
C VAL A 445 7.91 10.58 36.31
N LEU A 446 8.27 11.73 35.70
CA LEU A 446 9.67 12.23 35.78
C LEU A 446 10.10 12.54 37.22
N SER A 447 9.24 13.20 37.98
CA SER A 447 9.54 13.52 39.39
C SER A 447 9.74 12.26 40.25
N GLN A 448 8.92 11.24 40.00
CA GLN A 448 9.01 9.98 40.75
C GLN A 448 10.28 9.20 40.38
N LEU A 449 10.65 9.17 39.09
CA LEU A 449 11.88 8.56 38.63
C LEU A 449 13.14 9.26 39.21
N ASP A 450 13.12 10.59 39.27
CA ASP A 450 14.19 11.38 39.87
C ASP A 450 14.33 11.08 41.40
N ALA A 451 13.19 10.97 42.09
CA ALA A 451 13.17 10.63 43.52
C ALA A 451 13.74 9.23 43.80
N LEU A 452 13.30 8.22 43.00
CA LEU A 452 13.79 6.82 43.16
C LEU A 452 15.26 6.69 42.80
N SER A 453 15.70 7.33 41.71
CA SER A 453 17.10 7.37 41.33
C SER A 453 17.97 8.10 42.37
N GLY A 454 17.44 9.17 42.98
CA GLY A 454 18.09 9.91 44.07
C GLY A 454 18.20 9.10 45.38
N ALA A 455 17.28 8.15 45.59
CA ALA A 455 17.29 7.21 46.70
C ALA A 455 18.24 6.01 46.47
N GLY A 456 18.84 5.89 45.28
CA GLY A 456 19.75 4.80 44.91
C GLY A 456 19.04 3.51 44.51
N GLU A 457 17.77 3.61 44.07
CA GLU A 457 17.02 2.48 43.57
C GLU A 457 17.40 2.24 42.11
N ASP A 458 17.95 1.06 41.80
CA ASP A 458 18.34 0.66 40.44
C ASP A 458 17.20 -0.03 39.68
N LEU A 459 16.16 -0.47 40.40
CA LEU A 459 15.03 -1.21 39.83
C LEU A 459 13.71 -0.62 40.33
N VAL A 460 12.84 -0.28 39.41
CA VAL A 460 11.50 0.25 39.70
C VAL A 460 10.41 -0.66 39.13
N LEU A 461 9.35 -0.87 39.91
CA LEU A 461 8.17 -1.56 39.43
C LEU A 461 7.22 -0.55 38.75
N VAL A 462 6.95 -0.76 37.45
CA VAL A 462 6.01 0.03 36.66
C VAL A 462 4.71 -0.76 36.51
N ARG A 463 3.61 -0.17 36.97
CA ARG A 463 2.28 -0.71 36.74
C ARG A 463 1.64 0.05 35.57
N LEU A 464 1.14 -0.67 34.60
CA LEU A 464 0.56 -0.10 33.40
C LEU A 464 -0.70 -0.82 32.94
N VAL A 465 -1.47 -0.20 32.07
CA VAL A 465 -2.57 -0.81 31.33
C VAL A 465 -2.16 -0.97 29.89
N ARG A 466 -2.26 -2.19 29.35
CA ARG A 466 -2.02 -2.58 27.97
C ARG A 466 -3.24 -3.30 27.46
N GLU A 467 -3.88 -2.82 26.39
CA GLU A 467 -5.08 -3.43 25.79
C GLU A 467 -6.17 -3.75 26.83
N GLY A 468 -6.38 -2.84 27.78
CA GLY A 468 -7.36 -2.99 28.86
C GLY A 468 -6.96 -3.91 30.02
N GLN A 469 -5.76 -4.51 29.99
CA GLN A 469 -5.26 -5.39 31.06
C GLN A 469 -4.18 -4.67 31.89
N THR A 470 -4.28 -4.81 33.21
CA THR A 470 -3.24 -4.29 34.12
C THR A 470 -2.07 -5.25 34.20
N MET A 471 -0.86 -4.72 34.02
CA MET A 471 0.39 -5.49 34.07
C MET A 471 1.43 -4.78 34.92
N PHE A 472 2.42 -5.55 35.40
CA PHE A 472 3.52 -5.04 36.19
C PHE A 472 4.84 -5.42 35.52
N PHE A 473 5.73 -4.43 35.34
CA PHE A 473 7.05 -4.66 34.76
C PHE A 473 8.15 -4.09 35.69
N PRO A 474 9.14 -4.89 36.07
CA PRO A 474 10.34 -4.38 36.70
C PRO A 474 11.26 -3.75 35.63
N VAL A 475 11.56 -2.47 35.77
CA VAL A 475 12.44 -1.74 34.86
C VAL A 475 13.67 -1.28 35.60
N THR A 476 14.86 -1.58 35.07
CA THR A 476 16.12 -1.07 35.58
C THR A 476 16.26 0.39 35.19
N LEU A 477 16.54 1.27 36.10
CA LEU A 477 16.77 2.68 35.82
C LEU A 477 18.14 2.87 35.17
N ALA A 478 18.20 3.69 34.11
CA ALA A 478 19.47 4.05 33.52
C ALA A 478 20.32 4.85 34.54
N ALA A 479 21.56 4.44 34.74
CA ALA A 479 22.49 5.20 35.56
C ALA A 479 22.59 6.64 35.06
N ARG A 480 22.41 7.62 35.96
CA ARG A 480 22.54 9.04 35.64
C ARG A 480 23.94 9.29 35.10
N GLN A 481 24.09 9.64 33.85
CA GLN A 481 25.35 10.23 33.39
C GLN A 481 25.45 11.61 34.06
N VAL A 482 26.24 11.70 35.06
CA VAL A 482 26.63 12.98 35.69
C VAL A 482 27.45 13.73 34.62
N PRO A 483 27.11 14.98 34.28
CA PRO A 483 27.80 15.78 33.28
C PRO A 483 29.26 16.04 33.65
#